data_411d60c233643af3f9271290ab90ec5a
#
_entry.id   411d60c233643af3f9271290ab90ec5a
#
_cell.length_a   1.000
_cell.length_b   1.000
_cell.length_c   1.000
_cell.angle_alpha   90.00
_cell.angle_beta   90.00
_cell.angle_gamma   90.00
#
_symmetry.space_group_name_H-M   'P 1'
#
loop_
_entity.id
_entity.type
_entity.pdbx_description
1 polymer ?
#
loop_
_entity_poly.entity_id
_entity_poly.type
_entity_poly.pdbx_seq_one_letter_code
_entity_poly.pdbx_strand_id
1 'polypeptide(L)'
;GKWRLAAQFAVSFIIVTGLYLYVDIDGHLVVPLVPLKTAYPYLPKYLFIPLMTLIIVGGANAVNLTDGMDSLATVPLMTCAMFVGIVAYIGGDTDLATKLKIPSLSHDIKELAVLSALVISAGVAFLKYNSPPALIYMGDLGALALGSMVSAMFIFVKAELFLPIVGGIFVFSVLSSIIQRTFFRYILWSKGRKKAERYRFFLRSPYHHHLQRLWTYSEKGQDVVSVWVILLNKLGINPVPEENKLLTPQEVNSRVIWHMHIKSIWLFVLTMIIYFKVR
;
A
#
# COMPACT_ATOMS: atom_id res chain seq x y z
N GLY A 1 12.70 6.84 -16.03
CA GLY A 1 12.76 5.73 -15.13
C GLY A 1 13.94 5.62 -14.16
N LYS A 2 15.11 5.16 -14.61
CA LYS A 2 16.23 4.80 -13.71
C LYS A 2 16.77 6.00 -12.91
N TRP A 3 16.93 7.15 -13.53
CA TRP A 3 17.40 8.38 -12.88
C TRP A 3 16.43 8.91 -11.82
N ARG A 4 15.10 8.83 -12.08
CA ARG A 4 14.08 9.18 -11.10
C ARG A 4 14.20 8.32 -9.84
N LEU A 5 14.33 7.00 -10.01
CA LEU A 5 14.49 6.07 -8.89
C LEU A 5 15.79 6.32 -8.12
N ALA A 6 16.91 6.52 -8.81
CA ALA A 6 18.19 6.84 -8.19
C ALA A 6 18.11 8.13 -7.35
N ALA A 7 17.48 9.18 -7.88
CA ALA A 7 17.26 10.43 -7.13
C ALA A 7 16.39 10.22 -5.88
N GLN A 8 15.31 9.41 -5.98
CA GLN A 8 14.47 9.07 -4.82
C GLN A 8 15.29 8.38 -3.73
N PHE A 9 16.12 7.39 -4.09
CA PHE A 9 16.99 6.71 -3.13
C PHE A 9 18.01 7.67 -2.51
N ALA A 10 18.66 8.51 -3.30
CA ALA A 10 19.65 9.46 -2.80
C ALA A 10 19.02 10.47 -1.81
N VAL A 11 17.91 11.10 -2.18
CA VAL A 11 17.22 12.07 -1.32
C VAL A 11 16.69 11.40 -0.05
N SER A 12 16.02 10.24 -0.17
CA SER A 12 15.50 9.52 1.00
C SER A 12 16.63 9.07 1.93
N PHE A 13 17.76 8.60 1.39
CA PHE A 13 18.91 8.20 2.17
C PHE A 13 19.51 9.37 2.96
N ILE A 14 19.64 10.55 2.34
CA ILE A 14 20.13 11.78 3.01
C ILE A 14 19.17 12.17 4.13
N ILE A 15 17.86 12.18 3.86
CA ILE A 15 16.84 12.55 4.86
C ILE A 15 16.86 11.57 6.04
N VAL A 16 16.82 10.25 5.78
CA VAL A 16 16.81 9.25 6.84
C VAL A 16 18.09 9.28 7.65
N THR A 17 19.25 9.49 7.00
CA THR A 17 20.53 9.66 7.71
C THR A 17 20.51 10.89 8.59
N GLY A 18 20.02 12.03 8.10
CA GLY A 18 19.83 13.24 8.89
C GLY A 18 18.91 13.03 10.09
N LEU A 19 17.75 12.39 9.87
CA LEU A 19 16.83 12.07 10.95
C LEU A 19 17.47 11.17 12.03
N TYR A 20 18.21 10.15 11.61
CA TYR A 20 18.90 9.26 12.55
C TYR A 20 19.98 9.97 13.36
N LEU A 21 20.72 10.91 12.75
CA LEU A 21 21.85 11.58 13.41
C LEU A 21 21.44 12.78 14.28
N TYR A 22 20.37 13.49 13.91
CA TYR A 22 20.00 14.76 14.53
C TYR A 22 18.68 14.73 15.32
N VAL A 23 17.78 13.76 15.03
CA VAL A 23 16.47 13.64 15.69
C VAL A 23 16.44 12.46 16.66
N ASP A 24 17.57 11.74 16.79
CA ASP A 24 17.74 10.58 17.70
C ASP A 24 16.65 9.51 17.53
N ILE A 25 16.35 9.18 16.27
CA ILE A 25 15.41 8.10 15.98
C ILE A 25 16.06 6.79 16.37
N ASP A 26 15.52 6.17 17.42
CA ASP A 26 15.93 4.87 17.94
C ASP A 26 15.73 3.75 16.90
N GLY A 27 16.73 2.90 16.72
CA GLY A 27 16.74 1.77 15.80
C GLY A 27 15.89 0.57 16.21
N HIS A 28 15.10 0.65 17.27
CA HIS A 28 14.21 -0.44 17.67
C HIS A 28 12.98 -0.51 16.78
N LEU A 29 12.61 -1.75 16.39
CA LEU A 29 11.47 -2.02 15.52
C LEU A 29 10.32 -2.63 16.32
N VAL A 30 9.11 -2.21 16.02
CA VAL A 30 7.90 -2.83 16.54
C VAL A 30 7.41 -3.87 15.53
N VAL A 31 7.51 -5.16 15.92
CA VAL A 31 7.13 -6.27 15.04
C VAL A 31 5.64 -6.57 15.19
N PRO A 32 4.86 -6.60 14.10
CA PRO A 32 3.46 -7.02 14.13
C PRO A 32 3.32 -8.44 14.69
N LEU A 33 2.23 -8.70 15.43
CA LEU A 33 1.88 -10.00 16.02
C LEU A 33 2.83 -10.50 17.11
N VAL A 34 3.87 -9.76 17.48
CA VAL A 34 4.81 -10.14 18.54
C VAL A 34 4.68 -9.16 19.70
N PRO A 35 4.43 -9.62 20.93
CA PRO A 35 4.39 -8.76 22.10
C PRO A 35 5.73 -8.04 22.31
N LEU A 36 5.71 -6.76 22.68
CA LEU A 36 6.92 -5.94 22.92
C LEU A 36 7.86 -6.58 23.95
N LYS A 37 7.30 -7.27 24.96
CA LYS A 37 8.09 -7.98 25.97
C LYS A 37 8.89 -9.16 25.40
N THR A 38 8.45 -9.71 24.27
CA THR A 38 9.05 -10.91 23.65
C THR A 38 10.08 -10.55 22.59
N ALA A 39 9.79 -9.53 21.77
CA ALA A 39 10.71 -9.09 20.73
C ALA A 39 10.57 -7.58 20.46
N TYR A 40 11.63 -6.87 20.78
CA TYR A 40 11.81 -5.47 20.43
C TYR A 40 13.21 -5.32 19.81
N PRO A 41 13.39 -5.86 18.59
CA PRO A 41 14.70 -5.98 17.98
C PRO A 41 15.28 -4.59 17.67
N TYR A 42 16.56 -4.44 18.02
CA TYR A 42 17.35 -3.26 17.65
C TYR A 42 18.05 -3.50 16.32
N LEU A 43 17.83 -2.61 15.36
CA LEU A 43 18.59 -2.56 14.11
C LEU A 43 19.73 -1.57 14.23
N PRO A 44 20.98 -2.00 14.02
CA PRO A 44 22.10 -1.08 13.95
C PRO A 44 21.96 -0.14 12.74
N LYS A 45 22.54 1.07 12.83
CA LYS A 45 22.39 2.15 11.84
C LYS A 45 22.62 1.73 10.38
N TYR A 46 23.59 0.84 10.15
CA TYR A 46 23.94 0.36 8.80
C TYR A 46 22.85 -0.54 8.18
N LEU A 47 21.92 -1.06 8.96
CA LEU A 47 20.75 -1.80 8.48
C LEU A 47 19.49 -0.93 8.56
N PHE A 48 19.35 -0.11 9.60
CA PHE A 48 18.19 0.75 9.82
C PHE A 48 18.04 1.79 8.69
N ILE A 49 19.11 2.55 8.39
CA ILE A 49 19.06 3.61 7.38
C ILE A 49 18.68 3.07 5.99
N PRO A 50 19.30 1.99 5.45
CA PRO A 50 18.87 1.42 4.18
C PRO A 50 17.43 0.89 4.19
N LEU A 51 17.00 0.26 5.30
CA LEU A 51 15.63 -0.25 5.42
C LEU A 51 14.60 0.88 5.39
N MET A 52 14.80 1.95 6.17
CA MET A 52 13.89 3.10 6.17
C MET A 52 13.88 3.83 4.83
N THR A 53 15.04 3.96 4.19
CA THR A 53 15.14 4.46 2.82
C THR A 53 14.31 3.63 1.85
N LEU A 54 14.40 2.30 1.95
CA LEU A 54 13.62 1.38 1.11
C LEU A 54 12.11 1.51 1.37
N ILE A 55 11.69 1.68 2.63
CA ILE A 55 10.29 1.87 3.01
C ILE A 55 9.73 3.16 2.40
N ILE A 56 10.47 4.28 2.49
CA ILE A 56 10.02 5.56 1.90
C ILE A 56 9.92 5.46 0.37
N VAL A 57 10.97 4.99 -0.29
CA VAL A 57 10.99 4.88 -1.75
C VAL A 57 9.99 3.83 -2.23
N GLY A 58 9.89 2.71 -1.50
CA GLY A 58 8.94 1.63 -1.78
C GLY A 58 7.50 2.11 -1.66
N GLY A 59 7.15 2.81 -0.57
CA GLY A 59 5.83 3.37 -0.34
C GLY A 59 5.45 4.41 -1.39
N ALA A 60 6.35 5.35 -1.69
CA ALA A 60 6.15 6.34 -2.75
C ALA A 60 5.79 5.69 -4.09
N ASN A 61 6.60 4.71 -4.54
CA ASN A 61 6.37 4.05 -5.82
C ASN A 61 5.16 3.09 -5.78
N ALA A 62 4.83 2.51 -4.63
CA ALA A 62 3.66 1.66 -4.47
C ALA A 62 2.35 2.46 -4.58
N VAL A 63 2.29 3.64 -3.98
CA VAL A 63 1.17 4.58 -4.14
C VAL A 63 1.05 5.02 -5.60
N ASN A 64 2.14 5.44 -6.21
CA ASN A 64 2.15 5.86 -7.62
C ASN A 64 1.71 4.74 -8.58
N LEU A 65 2.09 3.49 -8.32
CA LEU A 65 1.65 2.35 -9.13
C LEU A 65 0.16 2.03 -8.93
N THR A 66 -0.40 2.35 -7.77
CA THR A 66 -1.81 2.11 -7.45
C THR A 66 -2.70 3.23 -7.98
N ASP A 67 -2.17 4.44 -8.12
CA ASP A 67 -2.89 5.62 -8.65
C ASP A 67 -3.12 5.52 -10.17
N GLY A 68 -3.67 4.40 -10.61
CA GLY A 68 -3.98 4.11 -12.01
C GLY A 68 -5.46 4.23 -12.37
N MET A 69 -6.32 4.58 -11.42
CA MET A 69 -7.76 4.79 -11.59
C MET A 69 -8.25 5.90 -10.67
N ASP A 70 -9.33 6.58 -11.07
CA ASP A 70 -9.98 7.64 -10.32
C ASP A 70 -10.22 7.21 -8.85
N SER A 71 -9.81 8.03 -7.89
CA SER A 71 -9.95 7.84 -6.43
C SER A 71 -9.29 6.59 -5.81
N LEU A 72 -8.68 5.71 -6.60
CA LEU A 72 -8.21 4.40 -6.13
C LEU A 72 -7.14 4.49 -5.04
N ALA A 73 -6.18 5.39 -5.15
CA ALA A 73 -5.10 5.56 -4.18
C ALA A 73 -5.51 6.41 -2.97
N THR A 74 -6.48 7.30 -3.12
CA THR A 74 -6.85 8.31 -2.12
C THR A 74 -7.35 7.70 -0.83
N VAL A 75 -8.32 6.78 -0.88
CA VAL A 75 -8.89 6.15 0.33
C VAL A 75 -7.85 5.29 1.07
N PRO A 76 -7.05 4.42 0.42
CA PRO A 76 -5.98 3.72 1.09
C PRO A 76 -4.91 4.63 1.73
N LEU A 77 -4.61 5.78 1.13
CA LEU A 77 -3.73 6.79 1.75
C LEU A 77 -4.35 7.37 3.03
N MET A 78 -5.63 7.72 2.98
CA MET A 78 -6.36 8.22 4.14
C MET A 78 -6.41 7.19 5.28
N THR A 79 -6.60 5.89 4.98
CA THR A 79 -6.60 4.83 6.00
C THR A 79 -5.22 4.66 6.63
N CYS A 80 -4.14 4.76 5.84
CA CYS A 80 -2.76 4.77 6.35
C CYS A 80 -2.51 5.98 7.26
N ALA A 81 -2.89 7.18 6.82
CA ALA A 81 -2.77 8.40 7.63
C ALA A 81 -3.58 8.31 8.93
N MET A 82 -4.81 7.78 8.89
CA MET A 82 -5.65 7.57 10.07
C MET A 82 -4.98 6.64 11.09
N PHE A 83 -4.37 5.54 10.63
CA PHE A 83 -3.62 4.64 11.50
C PHE A 83 -2.48 5.38 12.20
N VAL A 84 -1.67 6.12 11.46
CA VAL A 84 -0.57 6.91 12.03
C VAL A 84 -1.06 7.95 13.03
N GLY A 85 -2.14 8.66 12.69
CA GLY A 85 -2.72 9.68 13.57
C GLY A 85 -3.17 9.13 14.92
N ILE A 86 -3.83 7.97 14.91
CA ILE A 86 -4.26 7.27 16.12
C ILE A 86 -3.06 6.82 16.94
N VAL A 87 -2.06 6.18 16.30
CA VAL A 87 -0.85 5.72 16.98
C VAL A 87 -0.04 6.87 17.54
N ALA A 88 0.10 7.98 16.79
CA ALA A 88 0.80 9.19 17.24
C ALA A 88 0.12 9.82 18.45
N TYR A 89 -1.22 9.95 18.41
CA TYR A 89 -1.98 10.54 19.50
C TYR A 89 -1.85 9.72 20.79
N ILE A 90 -2.04 8.40 20.70
CA ILE A 90 -1.99 7.51 21.86
C ILE A 90 -0.54 7.31 22.33
N GLY A 91 0.40 7.07 21.41
CA GLY A 91 1.82 6.84 21.75
C GLY A 91 2.52 8.06 22.33
N GLY A 92 2.12 9.28 21.93
CA GLY A 92 2.62 10.53 22.48
C GLY A 92 2.02 10.91 23.85
N ASP A 93 1.07 10.10 24.37
CA ASP A 93 0.51 10.25 25.70
C ASP A 93 1.00 9.11 26.60
N THR A 94 1.83 9.45 27.59
CA THR A 94 2.47 8.43 28.45
C THR A 94 1.47 7.61 29.23
N ASP A 95 0.37 8.20 29.68
CA ASP A 95 -0.65 7.52 30.48
C ASP A 95 -1.47 6.57 29.58
N LEU A 96 -1.88 7.02 28.41
CA LEU A 96 -2.59 6.20 27.44
C LEU A 96 -1.70 5.08 26.90
N ALA A 97 -0.45 5.39 26.54
CA ALA A 97 0.52 4.40 26.06
C ALA A 97 0.74 3.30 27.09
N THR A 98 0.93 3.67 28.38
CA THR A 98 1.11 2.70 29.46
C THR A 98 -0.12 1.84 29.68
N LYS A 99 -1.32 2.43 29.72
CA LYS A 99 -2.59 1.70 29.87
C LYS A 99 -2.83 0.70 28.74
N LEU A 100 -2.49 1.08 27.51
CA LEU A 100 -2.67 0.25 26.31
C LEU A 100 -1.47 -0.64 26.01
N LYS A 101 -0.39 -0.57 26.83
CA LYS A 101 0.84 -1.36 26.68
C LYS A 101 1.51 -1.19 25.31
N ILE A 102 1.44 0.02 24.74
CA ILE A 102 2.13 0.38 23.51
C ILE A 102 3.40 1.18 23.80
N PRO A 103 4.35 1.31 22.85
CA PRO A 103 5.53 2.14 23.07
C PRO A 103 5.12 3.57 23.39
N SER A 104 5.66 4.11 24.49
CA SER A 104 5.61 5.55 24.74
C SER A 104 6.56 6.24 23.77
N LEU A 105 6.04 7.18 23.03
CA LEU A 105 6.77 8.03 22.09
C LEU A 105 7.00 9.41 22.73
N SER A 106 7.84 10.24 22.11
CA SER A 106 7.97 11.63 22.51
C SER A 106 6.62 12.34 22.45
N HIS A 107 6.37 13.27 23.37
CA HIS A 107 5.14 14.07 23.40
C HIS A 107 4.90 14.82 22.09
N ASP A 108 5.95 15.29 21.43
CA ASP A 108 5.89 16.04 20.16
C ASP A 108 5.34 15.20 19.01
N ILE A 109 5.40 13.87 19.13
CA ILE A 109 4.80 12.95 18.13
C ILE A 109 3.28 13.16 17.98
N LYS A 110 2.58 13.72 18.97
CA LYS A 110 1.16 14.08 18.87
C LYS A 110 0.86 15.03 17.70
N GLU A 111 1.83 15.84 17.29
CA GLU A 111 1.67 16.73 16.12
C GLU A 111 1.46 15.96 14.81
N LEU A 112 1.95 14.73 14.72
CA LEU A 112 1.64 13.86 13.57
C LEU A 112 0.15 13.51 13.48
N ALA A 113 -0.60 13.56 14.58
CA ALA A 113 -2.05 13.38 14.52
C ALA A 113 -2.72 14.56 13.78
N VAL A 114 -2.20 15.78 13.96
CA VAL A 114 -2.67 16.96 13.21
C VAL A 114 -2.33 16.81 11.73
N LEU A 115 -1.08 16.43 11.41
CA LEU A 115 -0.68 16.18 10.02
C LEU A 115 -1.53 15.07 9.37
N SER A 116 -1.83 14.01 10.12
CA SER A 116 -2.71 12.93 9.66
C SER A 116 -4.13 13.44 9.35
N ALA A 117 -4.68 14.29 10.23
CA ALA A 117 -5.99 14.92 10.02
C ALA A 117 -5.99 15.83 8.77
N LEU A 118 -4.89 16.55 8.52
CA LEU A 118 -4.73 17.35 7.29
C LEU A 118 -4.71 16.48 6.04
N VAL A 119 -4.00 15.35 6.05
CA VAL A 119 -3.99 14.41 4.92
C VAL A 119 -5.38 13.84 4.66
N ILE A 120 -6.10 13.47 5.73
CA ILE A 120 -7.47 12.94 5.61
C ILE A 120 -8.42 13.99 5.07
N SER A 121 -8.42 15.20 5.63
CA SER A 121 -9.33 16.28 5.20
C SER A 121 -9.04 16.74 3.77
N ALA A 122 -7.77 16.85 3.38
CA ALA A 122 -7.38 17.11 2.00
C ALA A 122 -7.82 15.97 1.06
N GLY A 123 -7.68 14.71 1.51
CA GLY A 123 -8.15 13.53 0.77
C GLY A 123 -9.66 13.54 0.55
N VAL A 124 -10.46 13.89 1.57
CA VAL A 124 -11.92 14.03 1.45
C VAL A 124 -12.28 15.11 0.44
N ALA A 125 -11.64 16.29 0.53
CA ALA A 125 -11.85 17.38 -0.43
C ALA A 125 -11.45 16.99 -1.85
N PHE A 126 -10.33 16.28 -2.01
CA PHE A 126 -9.85 15.79 -3.30
C PHE A 126 -10.81 14.76 -3.91
N LEU A 127 -11.36 13.85 -3.11
CA LEU A 127 -12.33 12.83 -3.57
C LEU A 127 -13.55 13.45 -4.24
N LYS A 128 -13.99 14.63 -3.82
CA LYS A 128 -15.11 15.34 -4.44
C LYS A 128 -14.90 15.56 -5.96
N TYR A 129 -13.65 15.78 -6.37
CA TYR A 129 -13.28 16.07 -7.75
C TYR A 129 -12.58 14.90 -8.44
N ASN A 130 -12.06 13.95 -7.69
CA ASN A 130 -11.35 12.78 -8.20
C ASN A 130 -12.22 11.51 -8.25
N SER A 131 -13.48 11.56 -7.76
CA SER A 131 -14.43 10.44 -7.93
C SER A 131 -14.85 10.28 -9.39
N PRO A 132 -15.10 9.03 -9.85
CA PRO A 132 -15.44 8.78 -11.26
C PRO A 132 -16.74 9.48 -11.71
N PRO A 133 -16.74 10.17 -12.88
CA PRO A 133 -15.61 10.49 -13.73
C PRO A 133 -14.76 11.63 -13.14
N ALA A 134 -13.45 11.43 -12.99
CA ALA A 134 -12.59 12.38 -12.32
C ALA A 134 -12.40 13.67 -13.14
N LEU A 135 -12.52 14.81 -12.46
CA LEU A 135 -12.24 16.13 -13.00
C LEU A 135 -10.79 16.55 -12.80
N ILE A 136 -10.14 16.03 -11.73
CA ILE A 136 -8.74 16.26 -11.40
C ILE A 136 -8.05 14.95 -11.07
N TYR A 137 -6.74 14.89 -11.28
CA TYR A 137 -5.91 13.71 -11.05
C TYR A 137 -4.77 14.04 -10.10
N MET A 138 -4.38 13.06 -9.25
CA MET A 138 -3.25 13.20 -8.33
C MET A 138 -1.92 13.29 -9.09
N GLY A 139 -1.77 12.47 -10.11
CA GLY A 139 -0.58 12.37 -10.95
C GLY A 139 0.67 11.85 -10.22
N ASP A 140 1.73 11.63 -10.99
CA ASP A 140 3.00 11.08 -10.46
C ASP A 140 3.57 11.91 -9.30
N LEU A 141 3.49 13.24 -9.39
CA LEU A 141 4.06 14.12 -8.36
C LEU A 141 3.30 14.00 -7.04
N GLY A 142 1.98 14.09 -7.08
CA GLY A 142 1.14 13.96 -5.89
C GLY A 142 1.24 12.57 -5.25
N ALA A 143 1.16 11.52 -6.07
CA ALA A 143 1.24 10.14 -5.60
C ALA A 143 2.60 9.83 -4.93
N LEU A 144 3.71 10.27 -5.52
CA LEU A 144 5.05 10.10 -4.93
C LEU A 144 5.23 10.93 -3.66
N ALA A 145 4.77 12.18 -3.64
CA ALA A 145 4.88 13.05 -2.48
C ALA A 145 4.07 12.50 -1.29
N LEU A 146 2.79 12.17 -1.50
CA LEU A 146 1.93 11.63 -0.44
C LEU A 146 2.40 10.25 0.02
N GLY A 147 2.82 9.38 -0.89
CA GLY A 147 3.34 8.06 -0.56
C GLY A 147 4.62 8.12 0.27
N SER A 148 5.57 9.00 -0.07
CA SER A 148 6.79 9.19 0.73
C SER A 148 6.49 9.83 2.08
N MET A 149 5.61 10.83 2.14
CA MET A 149 5.21 11.50 3.38
C MET A 149 4.55 10.51 4.34
N VAL A 150 3.54 9.76 3.90
CA VAL A 150 2.87 8.77 4.75
C VAL A 150 3.85 7.70 5.21
N SER A 151 4.74 7.21 4.34
CA SER A 151 5.77 6.23 4.74
C SER A 151 6.73 6.78 5.80
N ALA A 152 7.14 8.04 5.69
CA ALA A 152 7.96 8.71 6.70
C ALA A 152 7.21 8.85 8.04
N MET A 153 5.91 9.17 8.01
CA MET A 153 5.09 9.25 9.21
C MET A 153 5.03 7.90 9.97
N PHE A 154 5.00 6.77 9.26
CA PHE A 154 5.09 5.45 9.89
C PHE A 154 6.41 5.21 10.62
N ILE A 155 7.53 5.73 10.10
CA ILE A 155 8.84 5.64 10.74
C ILE A 155 8.85 6.44 12.05
N PHE A 156 8.31 7.65 12.05
CA PHE A 156 8.23 8.48 13.24
C PHE A 156 7.42 7.86 14.38
N VAL A 157 6.32 7.18 14.07
CA VAL A 157 5.51 6.49 15.09
C VAL A 157 5.99 5.07 15.40
N LYS A 158 7.15 4.66 14.89
CA LYS A 158 7.74 3.32 15.05
C LYS A 158 6.78 2.20 14.65
N ALA A 159 6.02 2.41 13.60
CA ALA A 159 5.05 1.46 13.06
C ALA A 159 5.35 1.10 11.60
N GLU A 160 6.59 1.23 11.17
CA GLU A 160 7.02 1.00 9.79
C GLU A 160 6.69 -0.40 9.28
N LEU A 161 6.77 -1.42 10.13
CA LEU A 161 6.41 -2.80 9.77
C LEU A 161 4.90 -3.04 9.69
N PHE A 162 4.08 -2.11 10.17
CA PHE A 162 2.62 -2.15 9.98
C PHE A 162 2.18 -1.53 8.66
N LEU A 163 3.02 -0.68 8.03
CA LEU A 163 2.71 -0.08 6.74
C LEU A 163 2.35 -1.13 5.65
N PRO A 164 3.05 -2.27 5.50
CA PRO A 164 2.65 -3.30 4.55
C PRO A 164 1.30 -3.94 4.83
N ILE A 165 0.81 -3.91 6.07
CA ILE A 165 -0.47 -4.50 6.45
C ILE A 165 -1.59 -3.50 6.17
N VAL A 166 -1.55 -2.30 6.76
CA VAL A 166 -2.58 -1.28 6.55
C VAL A 166 -2.58 -0.78 5.10
N GLY A 167 -1.40 -0.62 4.50
CA GLY A 167 -1.20 -0.29 3.08
C GLY A 167 -1.19 -1.50 2.15
N GLY A 168 -1.80 -2.63 2.55
CA GLY A 168 -1.75 -3.88 1.79
C GLY A 168 -2.25 -3.77 0.35
N ILE A 169 -3.14 -2.82 0.06
CA ILE A 169 -3.57 -2.52 -1.31
C ILE A 169 -2.39 -2.06 -2.17
N PHE A 170 -1.53 -1.19 -1.64
CA PHE A 170 -0.33 -0.72 -2.32
C PHE A 170 0.67 -1.86 -2.53
N VAL A 171 0.91 -2.65 -1.47
CA VAL A 171 1.80 -3.82 -1.52
C VAL A 171 1.31 -4.83 -2.55
N PHE A 172 0.01 -5.14 -2.57
CA PHE A 172 -0.56 -6.09 -3.51
C PHE A 172 -0.49 -5.60 -4.96
N SER A 173 -0.66 -4.31 -5.20
CA SER A 173 -0.47 -3.69 -6.52
C SER A 173 0.97 -3.88 -7.03
N VAL A 174 1.97 -3.64 -6.17
CA VAL A 174 3.38 -3.85 -6.52
C VAL A 174 3.68 -5.33 -6.74
N LEU A 175 3.29 -6.20 -5.80
CA LEU A 175 3.54 -7.64 -5.88
C LEU A 175 2.90 -8.25 -7.13
N SER A 176 1.67 -7.87 -7.46
CA SER A 176 1.01 -8.36 -8.67
C SER A 176 1.79 -8.00 -9.94
N SER A 177 2.41 -6.81 -9.96
CA SER A 177 3.22 -6.36 -11.09
C SER A 177 4.57 -7.07 -11.17
N ILE A 178 5.19 -7.35 -10.03
CA ILE A 178 6.45 -8.12 -9.96
C ILE A 178 6.19 -9.56 -10.39
N ILE A 179 5.18 -10.22 -9.83
CA ILE A 179 4.80 -11.60 -10.15
C ILE A 179 4.50 -11.73 -11.64
N GLN A 180 3.66 -10.84 -12.19
CA GLN A 180 3.33 -10.84 -13.61
C GLN A 180 4.55 -10.73 -14.51
N ARG A 181 5.47 -9.81 -14.19
CA ARG A 181 6.68 -9.56 -14.99
C ARG A 181 7.66 -10.73 -14.91
N THR A 182 7.84 -11.30 -13.71
CA THR A 182 8.73 -12.45 -13.49
C THR A 182 8.19 -13.69 -14.19
N PHE A 183 6.88 -13.94 -14.04
CA PHE A 183 6.20 -15.05 -14.71
C PHE A 183 6.28 -14.93 -16.23
N PHE A 184 6.02 -13.74 -16.79
CA PHE A 184 6.14 -13.50 -18.22
C PHE A 184 7.56 -13.78 -18.74
N ARG A 185 8.61 -13.31 -18.03
CA ARG A 185 10.00 -13.58 -18.39
C ARG A 185 10.33 -15.07 -18.34
N TYR A 186 9.86 -15.78 -17.33
CA TYR A 186 10.06 -17.22 -17.19
C TYR A 186 9.42 -17.99 -18.36
N ILE A 187 8.17 -17.71 -18.72
CA ILE A 187 7.52 -18.34 -19.86
C ILE A 187 8.19 -17.95 -21.19
N LEU A 188 8.59 -16.69 -21.34
CA LEU A 188 9.31 -16.22 -22.52
C LEU A 188 10.60 -17.02 -22.74
N TRP A 189 11.36 -17.22 -21.67
CA TRP A 189 12.62 -17.96 -21.71
C TRP A 189 12.40 -19.46 -21.94
N SER A 190 11.40 -20.09 -21.28
CA SER A 190 11.20 -21.55 -21.31
C SER A 190 10.34 -22.04 -22.47
N LYS A 191 9.36 -21.27 -22.94
CA LYS A 191 8.31 -21.72 -23.89
C LYS A 191 8.12 -20.79 -25.09
N GLY A 192 8.91 -19.72 -25.18
CA GLY A 192 8.89 -18.75 -26.27
C GLY A 192 7.74 -17.73 -26.20
N ARG A 193 7.82 -16.74 -27.11
CA ARG A 193 7.00 -15.51 -27.08
C ARG A 193 5.49 -15.79 -27.22
N LYS A 194 5.08 -16.66 -28.16
CA LYS A 194 3.66 -16.97 -28.37
C LYS A 194 2.97 -17.52 -27.12
N LYS A 195 3.68 -18.39 -26.36
CA LYS A 195 3.16 -18.95 -25.11
C LYS A 195 3.19 -17.91 -23.99
N ALA A 196 4.21 -17.03 -23.90
CA ALA A 196 4.29 -15.96 -22.90
C ALA A 196 3.16 -14.93 -23.07
N GLU A 197 2.75 -14.64 -24.29
CA GLU A 197 1.61 -13.76 -24.57
C GLU A 197 0.26 -14.40 -24.21
N ARG A 198 0.12 -15.72 -24.39
CA ARG A 198 -1.11 -16.46 -24.09
C ARG A 198 -1.26 -16.82 -22.62
N TYR A 199 -0.20 -17.26 -21.96
CA TYR A 199 -0.24 -17.66 -20.54
C TYR A 199 0.30 -16.56 -19.66
N ARG A 200 -0.55 -16.00 -18.79
CA ARG A 200 -0.20 -14.93 -17.84
C ARG A 200 -0.58 -15.34 -16.44
N PHE A 201 0.13 -14.82 -15.43
CA PHE A 201 -0.25 -15.05 -14.04
C PHE A 201 -1.56 -14.33 -13.73
N PHE A 202 -1.61 -13.02 -13.93
CA PHE A 202 -2.83 -12.21 -13.92
C PHE A 202 -3.24 -11.87 -15.36
N LEU A 203 -4.52 -11.59 -15.61
CA LEU A 203 -4.98 -11.15 -16.93
C LEU A 203 -4.29 -9.84 -17.35
N ARG A 204 -4.07 -8.96 -16.39
CA ARG A 204 -3.35 -7.69 -16.54
C ARG A 204 -2.70 -7.31 -15.20
N SER A 205 -1.67 -6.46 -15.18
CA SER A 205 -1.08 -5.89 -13.95
C SER A 205 -0.98 -4.37 -14.08
N PRO A 206 -1.07 -3.62 -12.98
CA PRO A 206 -1.33 -4.03 -11.59
C PRO A 206 -2.70 -4.68 -11.35
N TYR A 207 -2.94 -5.15 -10.11
CA TYR A 207 -4.11 -5.98 -9.77
C TYR A 207 -5.48 -5.34 -10.07
N HIS A 208 -5.63 -4.03 -9.91
CA HIS A 208 -6.87 -3.34 -10.26
C HIS A 208 -7.21 -3.50 -11.76
N HIS A 209 -6.20 -3.49 -12.64
CA HIS A 209 -6.42 -3.80 -14.06
C HIS A 209 -6.76 -5.27 -14.32
N HIS A 210 -6.31 -6.20 -13.45
CA HIS A 210 -6.74 -7.59 -13.50
C HIS A 210 -8.25 -7.69 -13.22
N LEU A 211 -8.72 -7.00 -12.17
CA LEU A 211 -10.15 -6.95 -11.82
C LEU A 211 -10.99 -6.29 -12.93
N GLN A 212 -10.52 -5.16 -13.49
CA GLN A 212 -11.18 -4.55 -14.66
C GLN A 212 -11.36 -5.55 -15.79
N ARG A 213 -10.26 -6.24 -16.16
CA ARG A 213 -10.28 -7.22 -17.22
C ARG A 213 -11.16 -8.40 -16.90
N LEU A 214 -11.17 -8.85 -15.66
CA LEU A 214 -11.98 -9.96 -15.17
C LEU A 214 -13.48 -9.66 -15.26
N TRP A 215 -13.89 -8.45 -14.89
CA TRP A 215 -15.31 -8.04 -14.88
C TRP A 215 -15.82 -7.51 -16.22
N THR A 216 -14.93 -7.18 -17.15
CA THR A 216 -15.26 -6.88 -18.55
C THR A 216 -15.30 -8.16 -19.39
N TYR A 217 -15.04 -9.34 -18.76
CA TYR A 217 -14.84 -10.60 -19.44
C TYR A 217 -16.15 -11.15 -20.00
N SER A 218 -16.26 -11.17 -21.33
CA SER A 218 -17.19 -12.05 -22.05
C SER A 218 -16.42 -13.31 -22.46
N GLU A 219 -16.97 -14.49 -22.22
CA GLU A 219 -16.33 -15.79 -22.52
C GLU A 219 -15.93 -15.99 -24.00
N LYS A 220 -16.46 -15.17 -24.90
CA LYS A 220 -16.18 -15.23 -26.34
C LYS A 220 -14.96 -14.38 -26.70
N GLY A 221 -13.81 -15.04 -26.90
CA GLY A 221 -12.72 -14.48 -27.67
C GLY A 221 -11.45 -14.08 -26.87
N GLN A 222 -11.13 -14.72 -25.76
CA GLN A 222 -9.85 -14.47 -25.10
C GLN A 222 -8.85 -15.59 -25.27
N ASP A 223 -7.80 -15.30 -26.05
CA ASP A 223 -6.62 -16.17 -26.19
C ASP A 223 -5.70 -16.19 -24.96
N VAL A 224 -6.04 -15.40 -23.92
CA VAL A 224 -5.19 -15.24 -22.71
C VAL A 224 -5.73 -16.09 -21.57
N VAL A 225 -4.91 -17.00 -21.08
CA VAL A 225 -5.18 -17.86 -19.93
C VAL A 225 -4.50 -17.30 -18.68
N SER A 226 -5.28 -17.05 -17.62
CA SER A 226 -4.75 -16.59 -16.33
C SER A 226 -4.58 -17.75 -15.36
N VAL A 227 -3.37 -17.93 -14.87
CA VAL A 227 -3.05 -18.92 -13.84
C VAL A 227 -3.78 -18.62 -12.53
N TRP A 228 -3.91 -17.34 -12.17
CA TRP A 228 -4.63 -16.91 -10.97
C TRP A 228 -6.12 -17.31 -10.99
N VAL A 229 -6.80 -17.10 -12.12
CA VAL A 229 -8.21 -17.50 -12.29
C VAL A 229 -8.37 -19.03 -12.18
N ILE A 230 -7.45 -19.79 -12.79
CA ILE A 230 -7.46 -21.26 -12.69
C ILE A 230 -7.28 -21.70 -11.23
N LEU A 231 -6.37 -21.07 -10.48
CA LEU A 231 -6.13 -21.41 -9.08
C LEU A 231 -7.36 -21.12 -8.22
N LEU A 232 -8.00 -19.95 -8.40
CA LEU A 232 -9.22 -19.60 -7.67
C LEU A 232 -10.36 -20.57 -7.95
N ASN A 233 -10.58 -20.93 -9.23
CA ASN A 233 -11.60 -21.88 -9.60
C ASN A 233 -11.36 -23.29 -8.99
N LYS A 234 -10.10 -23.73 -8.90
CA LYS A 234 -9.74 -24.99 -8.21
C LYS A 234 -10.02 -24.94 -6.71
N LEU A 235 -9.99 -23.77 -6.09
CA LEU A 235 -10.33 -23.56 -4.69
C LEU A 235 -11.84 -23.36 -4.46
N GLY A 236 -12.67 -23.51 -5.50
CA GLY A 236 -14.12 -23.29 -5.42
C GLY A 236 -14.52 -21.82 -5.37
N ILE A 237 -13.57 -20.91 -5.59
CA ILE A 237 -13.84 -19.47 -5.62
C ILE A 237 -14.02 -19.06 -7.08
N ASN A 238 -15.27 -18.77 -7.47
CA ASN A 238 -15.52 -18.21 -8.81
C ASN A 238 -15.23 -16.71 -8.80
N PRO A 239 -14.14 -16.24 -9.45
CA PRO A 239 -13.81 -14.83 -9.46
C PRO A 239 -14.59 -14.02 -10.51
N VAL A 240 -15.33 -14.70 -11.38
CA VAL A 240 -16.16 -14.08 -12.42
C VAL A 240 -17.57 -13.88 -11.88
N PRO A 241 -18.14 -12.66 -11.94
CA PRO A 241 -19.52 -12.44 -11.51
C PRO A 241 -20.51 -13.28 -12.33
N GLU A 242 -21.49 -13.90 -11.65
CA GLU A 242 -22.53 -14.73 -12.31
C GLU A 242 -23.51 -13.93 -13.17
N GLU A 243 -23.52 -12.61 -13.03
CA GLU A 243 -24.41 -11.74 -13.81
C GLU A 243 -23.96 -11.65 -15.27
N ASN A 244 -24.72 -12.25 -16.16
CA ASN A 244 -24.63 -12.14 -17.63
C ASN A 244 -24.87 -10.71 -18.18
N LYS A 245 -24.84 -9.68 -17.35
CA LYS A 245 -25.00 -8.30 -17.76
C LYS A 245 -23.66 -7.73 -18.19
N LEU A 246 -23.53 -7.39 -19.47
CA LEU A 246 -22.41 -6.61 -19.97
C LEU A 246 -22.38 -5.26 -19.23
N LEU A 247 -21.49 -5.14 -18.25
CA LEU A 247 -21.28 -3.89 -17.51
C LEU A 247 -20.63 -2.87 -18.41
N THR A 248 -21.05 -1.63 -18.31
CA THR A 248 -20.38 -0.52 -18.96
C THR A 248 -18.98 -0.33 -18.34
N PRO A 249 -18.01 0.23 -19.09
CA PRO A 249 -16.67 0.52 -18.53
C PRO A 249 -16.71 1.36 -17.25
N GLN A 250 -17.67 2.27 -17.11
CA GLN A 250 -17.84 3.08 -15.91
C GLN A 250 -18.31 2.25 -14.71
N GLU A 251 -19.29 1.34 -14.91
CA GLU A 251 -19.75 0.43 -13.86
C GLU A 251 -18.64 -0.50 -13.38
N VAL A 252 -17.84 -1.05 -14.32
CA VAL A 252 -16.68 -1.88 -13.98
C VAL A 252 -15.67 -1.09 -13.14
N ASN A 253 -15.31 0.12 -13.55
CA ASN A 253 -14.38 0.97 -12.81
C ASN A 253 -14.88 1.27 -11.40
N SER A 254 -16.14 1.66 -11.27
CA SER A 254 -16.77 1.96 -9.98
C SER A 254 -16.76 0.73 -9.04
N ARG A 255 -17.06 -0.46 -9.56
CA ARG A 255 -17.01 -1.72 -8.78
C ARG A 255 -15.58 -2.06 -8.33
N VAL A 256 -14.57 -1.91 -9.19
CA VAL A 256 -13.16 -2.15 -8.84
C VAL A 256 -12.73 -1.21 -7.72
N ILE A 257 -13.01 0.08 -7.87
CA ILE A 257 -12.66 1.11 -6.88
C ILE A 257 -13.32 0.79 -5.53
N TRP A 258 -14.64 0.54 -5.53
CA TRP A 258 -15.38 0.20 -4.32
C TRP A 258 -14.83 -1.03 -3.61
N HIS A 259 -14.54 -2.09 -4.38
CA HIS A 259 -13.94 -3.32 -3.86
C HIS A 259 -12.58 -3.08 -3.20
N MET A 260 -11.73 -2.25 -3.80
CA MET A 260 -10.42 -1.90 -3.24
C MET A 260 -10.53 -1.01 -2.00
N HIS A 261 -11.48 -0.08 -1.98
CA HIS A 261 -11.74 0.77 -0.81
C HIS A 261 -12.22 -0.04 0.40
N ILE A 262 -13.18 -0.95 0.20
CA ILE A 262 -13.64 -1.85 1.27
C ILE A 262 -12.47 -2.68 1.82
N LYS A 263 -11.63 -3.25 0.96
CA LYS A 263 -10.45 -4.00 1.40
C LYS A 263 -9.47 -3.14 2.19
N SER A 264 -9.26 -1.88 1.80
CA SER A 264 -8.41 -0.96 2.55
C SER A 264 -8.94 -0.71 3.96
N ILE A 265 -10.25 -0.49 4.09
CA ILE A 265 -10.91 -0.31 5.40
C ILE A 265 -10.77 -1.57 6.25
N TRP A 266 -10.98 -2.76 5.68
CA TRP A 266 -10.78 -4.03 6.39
C TRP A 266 -9.34 -4.23 6.85
N LEU A 267 -8.36 -3.91 6.02
CA LEU A 267 -6.94 -3.96 6.38
C LEU A 267 -6.61 -2.98 7.51
N PHE A 268 -7.19 -1.78 7.48
CA PHE A 268 -7.07 -0.82 8.58
C PHE A 268 -7.62 -1.40 9.89
N VAL A 269 -8.86 -1.92 9.90
CA VAL A 269 -9.47 -2.53 11.09
C VAL A 269 -8.63 -3.70 11.61
N LEU A 270 -8.19 -4.59 10.70
CA LEU A 270 -7.31 -5.72 11.06
C LEU A 270 -6.00 -5.22 11.67
N THR A 271 -5.38 -4.20 11.09
CA THR A 271 -4.12 -3.64 11.59
C THR A 271 -4.31 -3.02 12.98
N MET A 272 -5.41 -2.32 13.21
CA MET A 272 -5.76 -1.78 14.53
C MET A 272 -5.93 -2.90 15.57
N ILE A 273 -6.62 -3.98 15.22
CA ILE A 273 -6.76 -5.15 16.10
C ILE A 273 -5.38 -5.74 16.43
N ILE A 274 -4.53 -5.96 15.43
CA ILE A 274 -3.17 -6.48 15.61
C ILE A 274 -2.35 -5.51 16.48
N TYR A 275 -2.43 -4.22 16.22
CA TYR A 275 -1.66 -3.22 16.94
C TYR A 275 -2.01 -3.17 18.43
N PHE A 276 -3.27 -3.25 18.81
CA PHE A 276 -3.73 -3.11 20.20
C PHE A 276 -3.91 -4.44 20.94
N LYS A 277 -4.27 -5.53 20.27
CA LYS A 277 -4.61 -6.79 20.95
C LYS A 277 -3.40 -7.70 21.24
N VAL A 278 -2.35 -7.60 20.44
CA VAL A 278 -1.18 -8.50 20.53
C VAL A 278 -0.08 -7.94 21.47
N ARG A 279 -0.32 -6.82 22.12
CA ARG A 279 0.67 -6.11 22.96
C ARG A 279 0.44 -6.19 24.47
#